data_ef1493b6b7943b5f0ca702197fa98fa4
#
_entry.id   ef1493b6b7943b5f0ca702197fa98fa4
#
_cell.length_a   1.000
_cell.length_b   1.000
_cell.length_c   1.000
_cell.angle_alpha   90.00
_cell.angle_beta   90.00
_cell.angle_gamma   90.00
#
_symmetry.space_group_name_H-M   'P 1'
#
loop_
_entity.id
_entity.type
_entity.pdbx_description
1 polymer ?
#
loop_
_entity_poly.entity_id
_entity_poly.type
_entity_poly.pdbx_seq_one_letter_code
_entity_poly.pdbx_strand_id
1 'polypeptide(L)'
;MDWKTYREDNLKSWNSRTPEHVQSAFYDVAGFLAGNEALMAPELELLTDVQGKTLLHLQCHFGMDTLAWARKGALVTGLDFSDTAIDAALHLRDQTGLNAQFICSDVYLLEQHLPPATFDIVYTSYGAICWLPDLEEWANLIFRQLKPGGRLVFVEFHPVLYLFDFNTKALGYPYFAHQHPLTEETKGTYASPDANLKLRDHFWSHPISEVLTCLLQSGLEISRFSEWDYSPYPCFENMTKISEQKYRWENGPYPLPHVYGIIAKKPLSSVI
;
A
#
# COMPACT_ATOMS: atom_id res chain seq x y z
N MET A 1 20.86 8.44 -12.91
CA MET A 1 20.91 7.25 -12.03
C MET A 1 20.01 6.20 -12.65
N ASP A 2 20.37 4.95 -12.60
CA ASP A 2 19.61 3.85 -13.18
C ASP A 2 18.53 3.38 -12.20
N TRP A 3 17.38 2.89 -12.68
CA TRP A 3 16.31 2.27 -11.91
C TRP A 3 16.83 1.25 -10.88
N LYS A 4 17.84 0.48 -11.25
CA LYS A 4 18.48 -0.49 -10.36
C LYS A 4 19.03 0.15 -9.09
N THR A 5 19.67 1.31 -9.16
CA THR A 5 20.21 2.03 -8.01
C THR A 5 19.10 2.53 -7.08
N TYR A 6 18.01 3.08 -7.63
CA TYR A 6 16.86 3.53 -6.86
C TYR A 6 16.22 2.37 -6.09
N ARG A 7 16.05 1.25 -6.77
CA ARG A 7 15.50 0.03 -6.17
C ARG A 7 16.39 -0.51 -5.04
N GLU A 8 17.71 -0.54 -5.22
CA GLU A 8 18.66 -1.01 -4.20
C GLU A 8 18.65 -0.11 -2.95
N ASP A 9 18.56 1.21 -3.11
CA ASP A 9 18.47 2.15 -1.99
C ASP A 9 17.13 1.99 -1.27
N ASN A 10 16.02 1.90 -1.99
CA ASN A 10 14.70 1.65 -1.40
C ASN A 10 14.64 0.30 -0.68
N LEU A 11 15.25 -0.76 -1.23
CA LEU A 11 15.32 -2.06 -0.56
C LEU A 11 16.07 -1.97 0.77
N LYS A 12 17.25 -1.32 0.80
CA LYS A 12 18.01 -1.11 2.03
C LYS A 12 17.21 -0.32 3.07
N SER A 13 16.49 0.70 2.59
CA SER A 13 15.64 1.55 3.42
C SER A 13 14.51 0.75 4.05
N TRP A 14 13.78 -0.06 3.28
CA TRP A 14 12.69 -0.89 3.78
C TRP A 14 13.18 -2.03 4.70
N ASN A 15 14.30 -2.66 4.37
CA ASN A 15 14.94 -3.64 5.25
C ASN A 15 15.33 -3.03 6.61
N SER A 16 15.80 -1.78 6.61
CA SER A 16 16.17 -1.07 7.85
C SER A 16 14.93 -0.64 8.66
N ARG A 17 13.82 -0.29 8.01
CA ARG A 17 12.56 0.11 8.67
C ARG A 17 11.85 -1.05 9.34
N THR A 18 11.85 -2.21 8.71
CA THR A 18 11.01 -3.34 9.12
C THR A 18 11.16 -3.72 10.60
N PRO A 19 12.37 -3.88 11.18
CA PRO A 19 12.49 -4.21 12.59
C PRO A 19 11.90 -3.15 13.53
N GLU A 20 12.06 -1.87 13.20
CA GLU A 20 11.47 -0.76 13.95
C GLU A 20 9.95 -0.75 13.85
N HIS A 21 9.40 -1.03 12.67
CA HIS A 21 7.97 -1.10 12.43
C HIS A 21 7.32 -2.23 13.23
N VAL A 22 7.89 -3.43 13.20
CA VAL A 22 7.37 -4.60 13.93
C VAL A 22 7.32 -4.35 15.44
N GLN A 23 8.26 -3.57 15.99
CA GLN A 23 8.33 -3.26 17.42
C GLN A 23 7.57 -1.99 17.81
N SER A 24 7.06 -1.24 16.84
CA SER A 24 6.45 0.06 17.09
C SER A 24 5.06 -0.04 17.72
N ALA A 25 4.72 0.93 18.53
CA ALA A 25 3.35 1.13 19.02
C ALA A 25 2.38 1.49 17.88
N PHE A 26 2.89 1.99 16.76
CA PHE A 26 2.09 2.34 15.58
C PHE A 26 1.41 1.11 14.98
N TYR A 27 2.14 0.02 14.81
CA TYR A 27 1.61 -1.22 14.24
C TYR A 27 0.91 -2.12 15.29
N ASP A 28 1.23 -1.96 16.57
CA ASP A 28 0.64 -2.75 17.67
C ASP A 28 0.55 -4.26 17.37
N VAL A 29 1.66 -4.85 16.98
CA VAL A 29 1.74 -6.29 16.67
C VAL A 29 1.23 -7.15 17.83
N ALA A 30 1.49 -6.73 19.09
CA ALA A 30 1.00 -7.43 20.27
C ALA A 30 -0.53 -7.42 20.35
N GLY A 31 -1.15 -6.29 20.06
CA GLY A 31 -2.61 -6.16 19.98
C GLY A 31 -3.18 -7.01 18.84
N PHE A 32 -2.53 -7.03 17.68
CA PHE A 32 -2.92 -7.90 16.57
C PHE A 32 -2.86 -9.38 16.97
N LEU A 33 -1.80 -9.83 17.63
CA LEU A 33 -1.68 -11.22 18.14
C LEU A 33 -2.75 -11.53 19.18
N ALA A 34 -3.16 -10.55 19.99
CA ALA A 34 -4.25 -10.68 20.97
C ALA A 34 -5.65 -10.67 20.32
N GLY A 35 -5.77 -10.43 19.01
CA GLY A 35 -7.02 -10.47 18.27
C GLY A 35 -7.59 -9.13 17.83
N ASN A 36 -6.88 -8.01 18.09
CA ASN A 36 -7.29 -6.70 17.60
C ASN A 36 -7.36 -6.65 16.08
N GLU A 37 -8.23 -5.81 15.55
CA GLU A 37 -8.33 -5.53 14.12
C GLU A 37 -7.13 -4.67 13.66
N ALA A 38 -6.50 -5.07 12.56
CA ALA A 38 -5.44 -4.29 11.92
C ALA A 38 -5.94 -3.45 10.74
N LEU A 39 -7.03 -3.92 10.09
CA LEU A 39 -7.58 -3.23 8.92
C LEU A 39 -8.37 -2.00 9.35
N MET A 40 -8.28 -0.96 8.54
CA MET A 40 -8.88 0.33 8.84
C MET A 40 -10.22 0.51 8.12
N ALA A 41 -10.98 1.54 8.51
CA ALA A 41 -12.32 1.77 7.99
C ALA A 41 -12.40 1.89 6.45
N PRO A 42 -11.49 2.59 5.73
CA PRO A 42 -11.57 2.68 4.28
C PRO A 42 -11.52 1.33 3.56
N GLU A 43 -10.58 0.45 3.91
CA GLU A 43 -10.49 -0.87 3.28
C GLU A 43 -11.65 -1.79 3.68
N LEU A 44 -12.10 -1.75 4.93
CA LEU A 44 -13.26 -2.52 5.39
C LEU A 44 -14.57 -2.07 4.71
N GLU A 45 -14.68 -0.79 4.35
CA GLU A 45 -15.81 -0.27 3.59
C GLU A 45 -15.79 -0.72 2.12
N LEU A 46 -14.58 -0.80 1.52
CA LEU A 46 -14.42 -1.18 0.12
C LEU A 46 -14.42 -2.70 -0.09
N LEU A 47 -13.96 -3.47 0.89
CA LEU A 47 -13.77 -4.91 0.78
C LEU A 47 -14.50 -5.66 1.91
N THR A 48 -15.74 -6.03 1.67
CA THR A 48 -16.63 -6.66 2.65
C THR A 48 -16.76 -8.17 2.49
N ASP A 49 -16.56 -8.71 1.27
CA ASP A 49 -16.75 -10.14 0.95
C ASP A 49 -15.41 -10.76 0.54
N VAL A 50 -14.75 -11.43 1.49
CA VAL A 50 -13.45 -12.10 1.30
C VAL A 50 -13.48 -13.58 1.64
N GLN A 51 -14.54 -14.07 2.28
CA GLN A 51 -14.63 -15.45 2.74
C GLN A 51 -14.43 -16.45 1.58
N GLY A 52 -13.39 -17.27 1.66
CA GLY A 52 -13.05 -18.27 0.65
C GLY A 52 -12.52 -17.71 -0.68
N LYS A 53 -12.31 -16.38 -0.78
CA LYS A 53 -11.72 -15.74 -1.97
C LYS A 53 -10.21 -15.81 -1.94
N THR A 54 -9.60 -16.05 -3.11
CA THR A 54 -8.15 -15.90 -3.27
C THR A 54 -7.78 -14.41 -3.35
N LEU A 55 -6.88 -13.97 -2.47
CA LEU A 55 -6.47 -12.57 -2.36
C LEU A 55 -4.95 -12.44 -2.49
N LEU A 56 -4.50 -11.60 -3.42
CA LEU A 56 -3.11 -11.18 -3.56
C LEU A 56 -2.94 -9.79 -2.95
N HIS A 57 -2.09 -9.66 -1.94
CA HIS A 57 -1.70 -8.38 -1.37
C HIS A 57 -0.33 -7.95 -1.94
N LEU A 58 -0.32 -6.93 -2.79
CA LEU A 58 0.89 -6.36 -3.37
C LEU A 58 1.55 -5.39 -2.40
N GLN A 59 2.89 -5.45 -2.30
CA GLN A 59 3.69 -4.60 -1.41
C GLN A 59 3.20 -4.70 0.03
N CYS A 60 3.11 -5.97 0.51
CA CYS A 60 2.44 -6.31 1.77
C CYS A 60 3.23 -6.00 3.03
N HIS A 61 4.44 -5.43 2.91
CA HIS A 61 5.34 -5.17 4.02
C HIS A 61 5.55 -6.43 4.88
N PHE A 62 5.50 -6.34 6.22
CA PHE A 62 5.60 -7.53 7.10
C PHE A 62 4.26 -8.27 7.29
N GLY A 63 3.31 -8.12 6.37
CA GLY A 63 2.16 -9.00 6.18
C GLY A 63 1.04 -8.91 7.20
N MET A 64 1.01 -7.92 8.09
CA MET A 64 -0.01 -7.83 9.14
C MET A 64 -1.42 -7.70 8.55
N ASP A 65 -1.62 -6.80 7.57
CA ASP A 65 -2.91 -6.65 6.88
C ASP A 65 -3.26 -7.89 6.05
N THR A 66 -2.26 -8.54 5.44
CA THR A 66 -2.46 -9.82 4.73
C THR A 66 -3.05 -10.87 5.69
N LEU A 67 -2.47 -10.99 6.88
CA LEU A 67 -2.94 -11.92 7.92
C LEU A 67 -4.30 -11.50 8.49
N ALA A 68 -4.59 -10.20 8.54
CA ALA A 68 -5.92 -9.72 8.94
C ALA A 68 -6.99 -10.14 7.94
N TRP A 69 -6.71 -10.09 6.64
CA TRP A 69 -7.60 -10.67 5.62
C TRP A 69 -7.72 -12.19 5.71
N ALA A 70 -6.64 -12.91 6.05
CA ALA A 70 -6.71 -14.36 6.32
C ALA A 70 -7.63 -14.66 7.50
N ARG A 71 -7.56 -13.85 8.59
CA ARG A 71 -8.45 -13.97 9.76
C ARG A 71 -9.92 -13.78 9.40
N LYS A 72 -10.22 -13.01 8.35
CA LYS A 72 -11.56 -12.84 7.79
C LYS A 72 -11.96 -13.94 6.79
N GLY A 73 -11.10 -14.96 6.59
CA GLY A 73 -11.37 -16.14 5.79
C GLY A 73 -10.94 -16.03 4.32
N ALA A 74 -10.15 -15.05 3.94
CA ALA A 74 -9.51 -15.03 2.62
C ALA A 74 -8.38 -16.07 2.52
N LEU A 75 -8.15 -16.56 1.31
CA LEU A 75 -6.98 -17.38 0.96
C LEU A 75 -5.90 -16.45 0.42
N VAL A 76 -4.96 -16.06 1.28
CA VAL A 76 -4.09 -14.92 1.04
C VAL A 76 -2.70 -15.29 0.53
N THR A 77 -2.19 -14.47 -0.37
CA THR A 77 -0.78 -14.42 -0.79
C THR A 77 -0.31 -12.98 -0.66
N GLY A 78 0.74 -12.73 0.14
CA GLY A 78 1.42 -11.44 0.23
C GLY A 78 2.69 -11.44 -0.61
N LEU A 79 2.99 -10.33 -1.25
CA LEU A 79 4.23 -10.11 -1.98
C LEU A 79 4.87 -8.81 -1.54
N ASP A 80 6.16 -8.87 -1.22
CA ASP A 80 6.99 -7.69 -0.96
C ASP A 80 8.42 -7.93 -1.46
N PHE A 81 9.13 -6.86 -1.79
CA PHE A 81 10.51 -6.97 -2.29
C PHE A 81 11.56 -7.01 -1.16
N SER A 82 11.17 -6.61 0.06
CA SER A 82 12.01 -6.65 1.25
C SER A 82 12.07 -8.06 1.83
N ASP A 83 13.24 -8.68 1.81
CA ASP A 83 13.46 -9.97 2.44
C ASP A 83 13.26 -9.91 3.96
N THR A 84 13.71 -8.84 4.61
CA THR A 84 13.47 -8.61 6.04
C THR A 84 11.98 -8.49 6.37
N ALA A 85 11.19 -7.85 5.49
CA ALA A 85 9.74 -7.76 5.68
C ALA A 85 9.06 -9.13 5.52
N ILE A 86 9.47 -9.91 4.52
CA ILE A 86 8.92 -11.25 4.30
C ILE A 86 9.30 -12.21 5.43
N ASP A 87 10.53 -12.14 5.96
CA ASP A 87 10.93 -12.95 7.12
C ASP A 87 10.07 -12.60 8.35
N ALA A 88 9.81 -11.31 8.59
CA ALA A 88 8.92 -10.87 9.66
C ALA A 88 7.47 -11.32 9.42
N ALA A 89 6.97 -11.29 8.18
CA ALA A 89 5.64 -11.78 7.81
C ALA A 89 5.49 -13.28 8.07
N LEU A 90 6.49 -14.08 7.72
CA LEU A 90 6.52 -15.52 7.99
C LEU A 90 6.52 -15.80 9.50
N HIS A 91 7.30 -15.04 10.26
CA HIS A 91 7.32 -15.15 11.72
C HIS A 91 5.95 -14.81 12.34
N LEU A 92 5.33 -13.71 11.91
CA LEU A 92 4.00 -13.30 12.37
C LEU A 92 2.91 -14.32 11.99
N ARG A 93 2.99 -14.88 10.77
CA ARG A 93 2.12 -15.98 10.34
C ARG A 93 2.21 -17.17 11.30
N ASP A 94 3.43 -17.60 11.63
CA ASP A 94 3.66 -18.75 12.49
C ASP A 94 3.14 -18.51 13.92
N GLN A 95 3.26 -17.29 14.43
CA GLN A 95 2.71 -16.88 15.73
C GLN A 95 1.18 -16.88 15.75
N THR A 96 0.54 -16.46 14.64
CA THR A 96 -0.93 -16.43 14.55
C THR A 96 -1.55 -17.77 14.23
N GLY A 97 -0.80 -18.70 13.65
CA GLY A 97 -1.30 -19.96 13.11
C GLY A 97 -2.23 -19.80 11.88
N LEU A 98 -2.28 -18.60 11.30
CA LEU A 98 -3.09 -18.32 10.11
C LEU A 98 -2.41 -18.89 8.85
N ASN A 99 -3.23 -19.36 7.90
CA ASN A 99 -2.71 -19.85 6.63
C ASN A 99 -2.52 -18.68 5.65
N ALA A 100 -1.27 -18.40 5.31
CA ALA A 100 -0.88 -17.37 4.35
C ALA A 100 0.38 -17.78 3.60
N GLN A 101 0.46 -17.39 2.33
CA GLN A 101 1.69 -17.49 1.55
C GLN A 101 2.35 -16.12 1.49
N PHE A 102 3.70 -16.09 1.55
CA PHE A 102 4.47 -14.88 1.36
C PHE A 102 5.58 -15.11 0.33
N ILE A 103 5.76 -14.14 -0.57
CA ILE A 103 6.71 -14.19 -1.68
C ILE A 103 7.61 -12.97 -1.58
N CYS A 104 8.93 -13.20 -1.48
CA CYS A 104 9.92 -12.13 -1.57
C CYS A 104 10.24 -11.89 -3.04
N SER A 105 9.67 -10.84 -3.63
CA SER A 105 9.92 -10.47 -5.03
C SER A 105 9.56 -9.01 -5.29
N ASP A 106 10.23 -8.43 -6.28
CA ASP A 106 9.79 -7.20 -6.91
C ASP A 106 8.41 -7.41 -7.57
N VAL A 107 7.52 -6.42 -7.46
CA VAL A 107 6.17 -6.51 -8.04
C VAL A 107 6.21 -6.74 -9.55
N TYR A 108 7.18 -6.16 -10.26
CA TYR A 108 7.36 -6.35 -11.71
C TYR A 108 7.86 -7.74 -12.11
N LEU A 109 8.30 -8.55 -11.16
CA LEU A 109 8.70 -9.95 -11.37
C LEU A 109 7.65 -10.95 -10.87
N LEU A 110 6.46 -10.49 -10.51
CA LEU A 110 5.36 -11.26 -9.93
C LEU A 110 5.05 -12.54 -10.75
N GLU A 111 5.01 -12.44 -12.08
CA GLU A 111 4.67 -13.55 -12.98
C GLU A 111 5.72 -14.68 -13.04
N GLN A 112 6.91 -14.46 -12.49
CA GLN A 112 7.90 -15.52 -12.28
C GLN A 112 7.52 -16.47 -11.14
N HIS A 113 6.62 -16.05 -10.27
CA HIS A 113 6.22 -16.75 -9.06
C HIS A 113 4.77 -17.24 -9.10
N LEU A 114 3.91 -16.53 -9.79
CA LEU A 114 2.46 -16.77 -9.79
C LEU A 114 1.91 -16.85 -11.22
N PRO A 115 1.11 -17.88 -11.53
CA PRO A 115 0.43 -17.97 -12.82
C PRO A 115 -0.63 -16.87 -12.95
N PRO A 116 -0.99 -16.45 -14.19
CA PRO A 116 -2.04 -15.48 -14.44
C PRO A 116 -3.43 -16.02 -14.02
N ALA A 117 -4.40 -15.12 -13.89
CA ALA A 117 -5.80 -15.41 -13.59
C ALA A 117 -6.00 -16.28 -12.32
N THR A 118 -5.21 -16.01 -11.27
CA THR A 118 -5.19 -16.79 -10.03
C THR A 118 -6.11 -16.22 -8.95
N PHE A 119 -6.29 -14.89 -8.92
CA PHE A 119 -6.90 -14.22 -7.77
C PHE A 119 -8.29 -13.66 -8.07
N ASP A 120 -9.18 -13.83 -7.08
CA ASP A 120 -10.48 -13.17 -7.04
C ASP A 120 -10.34 -11.69 -6.69
N ILE A 121 -9.31 -11.37 -5.87
CA ILE A 121 -9.03 -10.04 -5.35
C ILE A 121 -7.53 -9.77 -5.45
N VAL A 122 -7.16 -8.61 -6.00
CA VAL A 122 -5.85 -7.99 -5.80
C VAL A 122 -6.06 -6.81 -4.87
N TYR A 123 -5.26 -6.72 -3.83
CA TYR A 123 -5.32 -5.69 -2.82
C TYR A 123 -3.99 -4.96 -2.70
N THR A 124 -4.02 -3.65 -2.53
CA THR A 124 -2.86 -2.84 -2.17
C THR A 124 -3.31 -1.61 -1.39
N SER A 125 -2.51 -1.17 -0.42
CA SER A 125 -2.92 -0.12 0.53
C SER A 125 -1.75 0.76 0.97
N TYR A 126 -2.08 2.00 1.22
CA TYR A 126 -1.35 3.06 1.90
C TYR A 126 0.15 3.18 1.62
N GLY A 127 0.52 4.15 0.79
CA GLY A 127 1.90 4.50 0.52
C GLY A 127 2.64 3.44 -0.32
N ALA A 128 1.91 2.70 -1.17
CA ALA A 128 2.47 1.63 -1.98
C ALA A 128 2.95 2.11 -3.36
N ILE A 129 2.12 2.85 -4.09
CA ILE A 129 2.43 3.19 -5.48
C ILE A 129 3.54 4.23 -5.63
N CYS A 130 3.78 5.05 -4.62
CA CYS A 130 4.86 6.04 -4.69
C CYS A 130 6.26 5.41 -4.81
N TRP A 131 6.43 4.12 -4.54
CA TRP A 131 7.67 3.37 -4.71
C TRP A 131 7.83 2.77 -6.11
N LEU A 132 6.84 2.94 -6.98
CA LEU A 132 6.79 2.33 -8.30
C LEU A 132 7.06 3.36 -9.40
N PRO A 133 8.01 3.12 -10.31
CA PRO A 133 8.28 4.03 -11.44
C PRO A 133 7.30 3.87 -12.60
N ASP A 134 6.62 2.71 -12.72
CA ASP A 134 5.83 2.32 -13.88
C ASP A 134 4.45 1.79 -13.45
N LEU A 135 3.47 2.68 -13.40
CA LEU A 135 2.10 2.31 -13.08
C LEU A 135 1.35 1.63 -14.24
N GLU A 136 1.81 1.79 -15.46
CA GLU A 136 1.21 1.09 -16.60
C GLU A 136 1.47 -0.42 -16.46
N GLU A 137 2.74 -0.82 -16.25
CA GLU A 137 3.05 -2.23 -16.02
C GLU A 137 2.43 -2.77 -14.72
N TRP A 138 2.39 -1.98 -13.63
CA TRP A 138 1.70 -2.37 -12.40
C TRP A 138 0.21 -2.66 -12.65
N ALA A 139 -0.50 -1.81 -13.39
CA ALA A 139 -1.91 -2.02 -13.72
C ALA A 139 -2.12 -3.25 -14.64
N ASN A 140 -1.21 -3.44 -15.62
CA ASN A 140 -1.23 -4.61 -16.49
C ASN A 140 -1.00 -5.92 -15.72
N LEU A 141 -0.07 -5.94 -14.76
CA LEU A 141 0.16 -7.10 -13.87
C LEU A 141 -1.09 -7.42 -13.06
N ILE A 142 -1.74 -6.42 -12.48
CA ILE A 142 -2.99 -6.60 -11.73
C ILE A 142 -4.06 -7.23 -12.62
N PHE A 143 -4.26 -6.68 -13.83
CA PHE A 143 -5.22 -7.23 -14.78
C PHE A 143 -4.93 -8.70 -15.12
N ARG A 144 -3.67 -9.05 -15.37
CA ARG A 144 -3.27 -10.43 -15.69
C ARG A 144 -3.49 -11.38 -14.51
N GLN A 145 -3.22 -10.95 -13.27
CA GLN A 145 -3.39 -11.77 -12.07
C GLN A 145 -4.84 -11.99 -11.66
N LEU A 146 -5.73 -11.05 -11.98
CA LEU A 146 -7.15 -11.20 -11.70
C LEU A 146 -7.81 -12.26 -12.58
N LYS A 147 -8.64 -13.10 -11.96
CA LYS A 147 -9.62 -13.94 -12.67
C LYS A 147 -10.61 -13.07 -13.42
N PRO A 148 -11.24 -13.57 -14.52
CA PRO A 148 -12.43 -12.92 -15.05
C PRO A 148 -13.48 -12.67 -13.95
N GLY A 149 -13.99 -11.46 -13.85
CA GLY A 149 -14.88 -11.02 -12.76
C GLY A 149 -14.21 -10.69 -11.43
N GLY A 150 -12.91 -10.92 -11.30
CA GLY A 150 -12.10 -10.51 -10.14
C GLY A 150 -11.95 -8.99 -10.07
N ARG A 151 -11.49 -8.49 -8.92
CA ARG A 151 -11.40 -7.05 -8.66
C ARG A 151 -10.09 -6.64 -7.98
N LEU A 152 -9.61 -5.46 -8.36
CA LEU A 152 -8.68 -4.68 -7.57
C LEU A 152 -9.44 -3.94 -6.48
N VAL A 153 -8.92 -3.95 -5.24
CA VAL A 153 -9.28 -3.03 -4.17
C VAL A 153 -8.02 -2.28 -3.77
N PHE A 154 -8.02 -1.01 -4.03
CA PHE A 154 -6.89 -0.11 -3.85
C PHE A 154 -7.27 1.01 -2.91
N VAL A 155 -6.46 1.23 -1.86
CA VAL A 155 -6.61 2.33 -0.91
C VAL A 155 -5.27 3.02 -0.77
N GLU A 156 -5.23 4.33 -1.01
CA GLU A 156 -3.96 5.06 -1.03
C GLU A 156 -4.10 6.47 -0.44
N PHE A 157 -2.98 7.02 0.01
CA PHE A 157 -2.94 8.42 0.41
C PHE A 157 -3.20 9.33 -0.78
N HIS A 158 -4.00 10.35 -0.56
CA HIS A 158 -4.38 11.26 -1.61
C HIS A 158 -3.19 12.15 -2.03
N PRO A 159 -2.83 12.21 -3.32
CA PRO A 159 -1.63 12.90 -3.78
C PRO A 159 -1.65 14.42 -3.53
N VAL A 160 -2.81 15.00 -3.23
CA VAL A 160 -2.92 16.40 -2.80
C VAL A 160 -2.17 16.65 -1.48
N LEU A 161 -2.13 15.68 -0.56
CA LEU A 161 -1.36 15.84 0.68
C LEU A 161 0.14 15.90 0.42
N TYR A 162 0.62 15.11 -0.51
CA TYR A 162 2.04 15.11 -0.90
C TYR A 162 2.51 16.37 -1.61
N LEU A 163 1.61 17.34 -1.90
CA LEU A 163 2.03 18.65 -2.37
C LEU A 163 2.73 19.50 -1.29
N PHE A 164 2.46 19.20 -0.01
CA PHE A 164 2.83 20.05 1.10
C PHE A 164 3.98 19.48 1.91
N ASP A 165 4.86 20.35 2.36
CA ASP A 165 5.70 20.09 3.51
C ASP A 165 4.84 20.21 4.78
N PHE A 166 4.72 19.13 5.55
CA PHE A 166 3.82 19.06 6.70
C PHE A 166 4.23 19.96 7.88
N ASN A 167 5.47 20.40 7.93
CA ASN A 167 5.97 21.30 8.96
C ASN A 167 5.74 22.77 8.61
N THR A 168 6.10 23.16 7.41
CA THR A 168 5.99 24.55 6.96
C THR A 168 4.62 24.90 6.41
N LYS A 169 3.81 23.90 6.06
CA LYS A 169 2.51 24.00 5.36
C LYS A 169 2.59 24.65 3.98
N ALA A 170 3.78 24.81 3.46
CA ALA A 170 4.01 25.35 2.12
C ALA A 170 3.98 24.24 1.06
N LEU A 171 3.75 24.61 -0.19
CA LEU A 171 3.93 23.70 -1.32
C LEU A 171 5.42 23.35 -1.43
N GLY A 172 5.74 22.08 -1.37
CA GLY A 172 7.12 21.56 -1.39
C GLY A 172 7.37 20.53 -2.49
N TYR A 173 6.33 19.86 -2.97
CA TYR A 173 6.46 18.73 -3.88
C TYR A 173 5.58 18.87 -5.12
N PRO A 174 5.97 18.24 -6.25
CA PRO A 174 5.16 18.25 -7.47
C PRO A 174 3.95 17.32 -7.35
N TYR A 175 2.83 17.74 -7.95
CA TYR A 175 1.65 16.87 -8.10
C TYR A 175 1.79 15.92 -9.28
N PHE A 176 2.37 16.39 -10.37
CA PHE A 176 2.52 15.60 -11.59
C PHE A 176 3.81 14.79 -11.57
N ALA A 177 3.74 13.59 -12.14
CA ALA A 177 4.88 12.71 -12.28
C ALA A 177 6.06 13.37 -13.02
N HIS A 178 7.27 13.02 -12.62
CA HIS A 178 8.52 13.43 -13.26
C HIS A 178 9.24 12.19 -13.80
N GLN A 179 10.12 12.40 -14.79
CA GLN A 179 10.94 11.32 -15.35
C GLN A 179 11.87 10.66 -14.33
N HIS A 180 12.23 11.39 -13.28
CA HIS A 180 13.09 10.90 -12.20
C HIS A 180 12.36 10.97 -10.87
N PRO A 181 12.67 10.05 -9.94
CA PRO A 181 12.09 10.09 -8.61
C PRO A 181 12.55 11.33 -7.83
N LEU A 182 11.75 11.71 -6.88
CA LEU A 182 12.19 12.56 -5.78
C LEU A 182 13.12 11.73 -4.88
N THR A 183 14.14 12.37 -4.33
CA THR A 183 15.10 11.71 -3.45
C THR A 183 15.14 12.46 -2.14
N GLU A 184 14.93 11.74 -1.03
CA GLU A 184 15.02 12.30 0.31
C GLU A 184 15.96 11.49 1.20
N GLU A 185 16.63 12.19 2.10
CA GLU A 185 17.37 11.60 3.20
C GLU A 185 16.64 11.91 4.50
N THR A 186 16.15 10.85 5.15
CA THR A 186 15.32 10.97 6.36
C THR A 186 16.00 10.32 7.56
N LYS A 187 15.59 10.73 8.76
CA LYS A 187 15.97 10.09 10.02
C LYS A 187 14.74 9.49 10.66
N GLY A 188 14.91 8.32 11.27
CA GLY A 188 13.77 7.60 11.84
C GLY A 188 12.80 7.10 10.79
N THR A 189 11.58 6.76 11.20
CA THR A 189 10.48 6.34 10.32
C THR A 189 9.16 6.93 10.83
N TYR A 190 8.11 6.92 10.01
CA TYR A 190 6.77 7.36 10.45
C TYR A 190 6.21 6.55 11.62
N ALA A 191 6.61 5.27 11.76
CA ALA A 191 6.18 4.41 12.86
C ALA A 191 7.11 4.48 14.09
N SER A 192 8.34 4.98 13.92
CA SER A 192 9.36 5.14 14.96
C SER A 192 10.23 6.37 14.64
N PRO A 193 9.73 7.59 14.88
CA PRO A 193 10.42 8.82 14.50
C PRO A 193 11.80 9.01 15.20
N ASP A 194 11.94 8.46 16.41
CA ASP A 194 13.16 8.54 17.21
C ASP A 194 14.18 7.44 16.89
N ALA A 195 13.88 6.52 15.97
CA ALA A 195 14.81 5.47 15.58
C ALA A 195 16.11 6.05 15.01
N ASN A 196 17.25 5.48 15.41
CA ASN A 196 18.55 5.93 14.92
C ASN A 196 18.85 5.37 13.51
N LEU A 197 17.96 5.66 12.58
CA LEU A 197 18.08 5.28 11.18
C LEU A 197 18.42 6.50 10.33
N LYS A 198 19.25 6.29 9.31
CA LYS A 198 19.46 7.22 8.20
C LYS A 198 19.06 6.51 6.93
N LEU A 199 18.01 6.98 6.32
CA LEU A 199 17.38 6.35 5.18
C LEU A 199 17.52 7.26 3.96
N ARG A 200 17.68 6.65 2.80
CA ARG A 200 17.65 7.33 1.52
C ARG A 200 16.56 6.70 0.69
N ASP A 201 15.56 7.51 0.36
CA ASP A 201 14.35 7.09 -0.31
C ASP A 201 14.24 7.73 -1.68
N HIS A 202 13.75 6.94 -2.64
CA HIS A 202 13.42 7.39 -3.99
C HIS A 202 11.95 7.08 -4.24
N PHE A 203 11.15 8.11 -4.50
CA PHE A 203 9.71 7.96 -4.70
C PHE A 203 9.20 8.84 -5.82
N TRP A 204 8.06 8.44 -6.37
CA TRP A 204 7.40 9.09 -7.50
C TRP A 204 6.09 9.72 -7.07
N SER A 205 5.79 10.89 -7.63
CA SER A 205 4.45 11.47 -7.52
C SER A 205 3.56 10.89 -8.61
N HIS A 206 2.41 10.36 -8.22
CA HIS A 206 1.42 9.81 -9.15
C HIS A 206 0.11 10.57 -8.99
N PRO A 207 -0.25 11.46 -9.93
CA PRO A 207 -1.54 12.13 -9.91
C PRO A 207 -2.67 11.12 -10.09
N ILE A 208 -3.84 11.39 -9.54
CA ILE A 208 -5.01 10.50 -9.68
C ILE A 208 -5.32 10.20 -11.15
N SER A 209 -5.13 11.18 -12.03
CA SER A 209 -5.35 11.00 -13.47
C SER A 209 -4.46 9.91 -14.09
N GLU A 210 -3.20 9.78 -13.65
CA GLU A 210 -2.30 8.72 -14.09
C GLU A 210 -2.78 7.36 -13.59
N VAL A 211 -3.07 7.25 -12.30
CA VAL A 211 -3.58 6.00 -11.70
C VAL A 211 -4.84 5.52 -12.42
N LEU A 212 -5.83 6.40 -12.61
CA LEU A 212 -7.06 6.04 -13.30
C LEU A 212 -6.82 5.65 -14.76
N THR A 213 -5.95 6.38 -15.45
CA THR A 213 -5.62 6.10 -16.86
C THR A 213 -4.95 4.75 -17.02
N CYS A 214 -3.95 4.42 -16.20
CA CYS A 214 -3.27 3.12 -16.24
C CYS A 214 -4.24 1.95 -15.97
N LEU A 215 -5.11 2.08 -14.97
CA LEU A 215 -6.13 1.06 -14.69
C LEU A 215 -7.11 0.87 -15.84
N LEU A 216 -7.60 1.95 -16.45
CA LEU A 216 -8.51 1.87 -17.61
C LEU A 216 -7.83 1.30 -18.85
N GLN A 217 -6.60 1.70 -19.13
CA GLN A 217 -5.82 1.21 -20.27
C GLN A 217 -5.45 -0.27 -20.15
N SER A 218 -5.27 -0.78 -18.91
CA SER A 218 -5.06 -2.22 -18.70
C SER A 218 -6.30 -3.07 -19.00
N GLY A 219 -7.47 -2.46 -19.21
CA GLY A 219 -8.74 -3.14 -19.46
C GLY A 219 -9.59 -3.35 -18.21
N LEU A 220 -9.21 -2.78 -17.05
CA LEU A 220 -10.03 -2.78 -15.85
C LEU A 220 -11.16 -1.76 -15.95
N GLU A 221 -12.32 -2.11 -15.40
CA GLU A 221 -13.50 -1.23 -15.31
C GLU A 221 -13.59 -0.66 -13.90
N ILE A 222 -13.44 0.66 -13.75
CA ILE A 222 -13.59 1.32 -12.47
C ILE A 222 -15.06 1.32 -12.07
N SER A 223 -15.37 0.62 -10.98
CA SER A 223 -16.74 0.47 -10.48
C SER A 223 -17.04 1.35 -9.27
N ARG A 224 -16.00 1.79 -8.55
CA ARG A 224 -16.14 2.72 -7.43
C ARG A 224 -14.85 3.56 -7.30
N PHE A 225 -15.04 4.85 -7.00
CA PHE A 225 -14.02 5.78 -6.53
C PHE A 225 -14.55 6.47 -5.28
N SER A 226 -13.75 6.53 -4.23
CA SER A 226 -14.12 7.13 -2.94
C SER A 226 -12.98 8.00 -2.45
N GLU A 227 -13.30 9.04 -1.70
CA GLU A 227 -12.33 9.92 -1.04
C GLU A 227 -12.75 10.12 0.42
N TRP A 228 -11.76 10.21 1.31
CA TRP A 228 -11.97 10.52 2.72
C TRP A 228 -11.15 11.75 3.12
N ASP A 229 -11.77 12.62 3.90
CA ASP A 229 -11.16 13.84 4.43
C ASP A 229 -10.37 13.58 5.73
N TYR A 230 -9.98 12.34 5.97
CA TYR A 230 -9.18 11.88 7.11
C TYR A 230 -8.25 10.74 6.71
N SER A 231 -7.16 10.59 7.48
CA SER A 231 -6.35 9.37 7.49
C SER A 231 -6.79 8.48 8.66
N PRO A 232 -6.79 7.13 8.50
CA PRO A 232 -7.16 6.23 9.58
C PRO A 232 -6.10 6.16 10.71
N TYR A 233 -4.89 6.66 10.48
CA TYR A 233 -3.79 6.71 11.45
C TYR A 233 -2.92 7.96 11.24
N PRO A 234 -2.13 8.36 12.25
CA PRO A 234 -1.31 9.58 12.19
C PRO A 234 0.00 9.34 11.40
N CYS A 235 -0.11 9.14 10.08
CA CYS A 235 1.00 8.81 9.19
C CYS A 235 1.85 10.00 8.76
N PHE A 236 1.38 11.24 9.00
CA PHE A 236 2.09 12.47 8.69
C PHE A 236 2.32 13.29 9.95
N GLU A 237 3.32 14.14 9.92
CA GLU A 237 3.58 15.06 11.03
C GLU A 237 2.42 16.04 11.23
N ASN A 238 2.23 16.47 12.48
CA ASN A 238 1.23 17.48 12.86
C ASN A 238 -0.23 17.15 12.53
N MET A 239 -0.59 15.86 12.50
CA MET A 239 -1.99 15.44 12.36
C MET A 239 -2.75 15.57 13.69
N THR A 240 -4.00 16.03 13.62
CA THR A 240 -4.92 16.13 14.75
C THR A 240 -5.87 14.93 14.77
N LYS A 241 -6.01 14.26 15.92
CA LYS A 241 -7.04 13.22 16.10
C LYS A 241 -8.41 13.90 16.18
N ILE A 242 -9.31 13.60 15.24
CA ILE A 242 -10.67 14.17 15.18
C ILE A 242 -11.73 13.21 15.74
N SER A 243 -11.47 11.91 15.70
CA SER A 243 -12.27 10.87 16.37
C SER A 243 -11.46 9.58 16.44
N GLU A 244 -12.06 8.47 16.89
CA GLU A 244 -11.40 7.16 16.94
C GLU A 244 -11.01 6.73 15.53
N GLN A 245 -9.71 6.38 15.34
CA GLN A 245 -9.10 6.01 14.06
C GLN A 245 -9.34 7.02 12.93
N LYS A 246 -9.44 8.33 13.25
CA LYS A 246 -9.53 9.40 12.27
C LYS A 246 -8.63 10.56 12.64
N TYR A 247 -7.73 10.85 11.74
CA TYR A 247 -6.72 11.91 11.89
C TYR A 247 -6.79 12.84 10.68
N ARG A 248 -6.58 14.10 10.91
CA ARG A 248 -6.61 15.12 9.87
C ARG A 248 -5.38 16.03 9.98
N TRP A 249 -4.73 16.27 8.88
CA TRP A 249 -3.76 17.33 8.73
C TRP A 249 -4.49 18.57 8.22
N GLU A 250 -4.38 19.68 8.94
CA GLU A 250 -5.16 20.88 8.67
C GLU A 250 -4.27 21.95 8.07
N ASN A 251 -4.64 22.42 6.87
CA ASN A 251 -4.01 23.53 6.18
C ASN A 251 -5.08 24.46 5.61
N GLY A 252 -5.57 25.37 6.46
CA GLY A 252 -6.65 26.29 6.12
C GLY A 252 -8.01 25.87 6.70
N PRO A 253 -9.09 26.59 6.31
CA PRO A 253 -10.42 26.46 6.95
C PRO A 253 -11.23 25.24 6.47
N TYR A 254 -10.79 24.53 5.44
CA TYR A 254 -11.51 23.41 4.85
C TYR A 254 -10.64 22.16 4.86
N PRO A 255 -11.22 20.97 5.10
CA PRO A 255 -10.48 19.72 5.06
C PRO A 255 -9.99 19.42 3.63
N LEU A 256 -8.78 18.85 3.54
CA LEU A 256 -8.24 18.27 2.32
C LEU A 256 -8.61 16.80 2.23
N PRO A 257 -8.68 16.18 1.03
CA PRO A 257 -8.77 14.74 0.92
C PRO A 257 -7.46 14.11 1.41
N HIS A 258 -7.56 13.09 2.27
CA HIS A 258 -6.40 12.41 2.88
C HIS A 258 -6.15 11.05 2.29
N VAL A 259 -7.21 10.35 1.96
CA VAL A 259 -7.19 9.00 1.42
C VAL A 259 -8.16 8.92 0.26
N TYR A 260 -7.82 8.12 -0.73
CA TYR A 260 -8.76 7.74 -1.78
C TYR A 260 -8.75 6.22 -1.96
N GLY A 261 -9.82 5.69 -2.53
CA GLY A 261 -9.96 4.28 -2.77
C GLY A 261 -10.64 3.97 -4.10
N ILE A 262 -10.20 2.91 -4.75
CA ILE A 262 -10.68 2.46 -6.05
C ILE A 262 -11.09 1.00 -5.96
N ILE A 263 -12.26 0.67 -6.51
CA ILE A 263 -12.61 -0.69 -6.91
C ILE A 263 -12.63 -0.74 -8.43
N ALA A 264 -11.75 -1.56 -9.02
CA ALA A 264 -11.73 -1.81 -10.45
C ALA A 264 -11.89 -3.31 -10.73
N LYS A 265 -12.71 -3.66 -11.71
CA LYS A 265 -13.08 -5.05 -12.02
C LYS A 265 -12.47 -5.49 -13.34
N LYS A 266 -12.03 -6.73 -13.40
CA LYS A 266 -11.74 -7.38 -14.66
C LYS A 266 -13.06 -7.88 -15.28
N PRO A 267 -13.40 -7.55 -16.54
CA PRO A 267 -14.59 -8.04 -17.21
C PRO A 267 -14.68 -9.58 -17.18
N LEU A 268 -15.92 -10.11 -17.17
CA LEU A 268 -16.17 -11.57 -17.25
C LEU A 268 -15.75 -12.15 -18.60
N SER A 269 -15.84 -11.37 -19.65
CA SER A 269 -15.40 -11.72 -20.99
C SER A 269 -14.49 -10.60 -21.48
N SER A 270 -13.25 -10.90 -21.78
CA SER A 270 -12.47 -10.01 -22.64
C SER A 270 -13.14 -10.06 -24.01
N VAL A 271 -13.94 -9.04 -24.34
CA VAL A 271 -14.30 -8.83 -25.73
C VAL A 271 -12.99 -8.43 -26.42
N ILE A 272 -12.38 -9.41 -27.10
CA ILE A 272 -11.26 -9.20 -28.01
C ILE A 272 -11.82 -8.51 -29.24
#